data_61b681fb937141866f0fb9b6ec116b1b
#
_entry.id   61b681fb937141866f0fb9b6ec116b1b
#
_cell.length_a   1.000
_cell.length_b   1.000
_cell.length_c   1.000
_cell.angle_alpha   90.00
_cell.angle_beta   90.00
_cell.angle_gamma   90.00
#
_symmetry.space_group_name_H-M   'P 1'
#
loop_
_entity.id
_entity.type
_entity.pdbx_description
1 polymer ?
#
loop_
_entity_poly.entity_id
_entity_poly.type
_entity_poly.pdbx_seq_one_letter_code
_entity_poly.pdbx_strand_id
1 'polypeptide(L)'
;MFDAAARLGNFRLAAEEVNLTQGAVAQQVRKLEEQLGIQLFSRLPRGVTLTEAGTQYHRDIRRALEIIDRATEHLRPEVATVVLSVPPSLASKWLVPRLSHLAAEHPDITLDLRASERLTDFVRDRVDLAIRQGRIEESKGLVASSLASLDLCAVASPTVAQSVSDQSLTDFTDMRLIEDGHRHWTTLFETAELSPPPVSLSFNQTALAIDAALAGQGVALAPRLLVRDAIEAGQLQELWQVDTQGEGYFLLYPDQPHPARDIVIGWLLKQE
;
A
#
# COMPACT_ATOMS: atom_id res chain seq x y z
N MET A 1 -22.69 -2.88 21.64
CA MET A 1 -22.78 -2.17 22.94
C MET A 1 -21.42 -2.10 23.65
N PHE A 2 -20.78 -3.22 23.99
CA PHE A 2 -19.45 -3.21 24.62
C PHE A 2 -18.41 -2.47 23.77
N ASP A 3 -18.29 -2.78 22.47
CA ASP A 3 -17.37 -2.11 21.53
C ASP A 3 -17.61 -0.59 21.47
N ALA A 4 -18.87 -0.16 21.33
CA ALA A 4 -19.21 1.26 21.30
C ALA A 4 -18.82 1.98 22.60
N ALA A 5 -19.08 1.34 23.76
CA ALA A 5 -18.69 1.89 25.05
C ALA A 5 -17.16 1.96 25.24
N ALA A 6 -16.45 0.95 24.74
CA ALA A 6 -14.99 0.89 24.79
C ALA A 6 -14.34 1.99 23.93
N ARG A 7 -14.86 2.21 22.73
CA ARG A 7 -14.37 3.18 21.75
C ARG A 7 -14.67 4.62 22.14
N LEU A 8 -15.87 4.88 22.66
CA LEU A 8 -16.33 6.22 23.01
C LEU A 8 -16.01 6.64 24.47
N GLY A 9 -15.60 5.70 25.33
CA GLY A 9 -15.31 5.97 26.73
C GLY A 9 -16.50 6.53 27.53
N ASN A 10 -17.73 6.37 27.02
CA ASN A 10 -18.93 6.99 27.58
C ASN A 10 -20.18 6.20 27.22
N PHE A 11 -20.92 5.73 28.23
CA PHE A 11 -22.14 4.93 28.01
C PHE A 11 -23.28 5.72 27.37
N ARG A 12 -23.36 7.05 27.56
CA ARG A 12 -24.38 7.88 26.90
C ARG A 12 -24.11 7.97 25.40
N LEU A 13 -22.89 8.28 25.02
CA LEU A 13 -22.51 8.34 23.60
C LEU A 13 -22.64 6.99 22.91
N ALA A 14 -22.24 5.92 23.61
CA ALA A 14 -22.43 4.55 23.12
C ALA A 14 -23.91 4.21 22.90
N ALA A 15 -24.79 4.67 23.80
CA ALA A 15 -26.23 4.47 23.68
C ALA A 15 -26.82 5.20 22.47
N GLU A 16 -26.38 6.42 22.21
CA GLU A 16 -26.76 7.21 21.03
C GLU A 16 -26.37 6.49 19.74
N GLU A 17 -25.13 5.94 19.68
CA GLU A 17 -24.63 5.22 18.49
C GLU A 17 -25.43 3.94 18.21
N VAL A 18 -25.83 3.20 19.24
CA VAL A 18 -26.57 1.93 19.08
C VAL A 18 -28.10 2.09 19.18
N ASN A 19 -28.60 3.33 19.19
CA ASN A 19 -30.03 3.66 19.29
C ASN A 19 -30.72 3.02 20.53
N LEU A 20 -30.07 3.06 21.67
CA LEU A 20 -30.56 2.53 22.95
C LEU A 20 -30.49 3.59 24.05
N THR A 21 -31.00 3.25 25.25
CA THR A 21 -30.85 4.10 26.44
C THR A 21 -29.50 3.82 27.11
N GLN A 22 -28.93 4.84 27.80
CA GLN A 22 -27.71 4.69 28.58
C GLN A 22 -27.82 3.57 29.63
N GLY A 23 -28.99 3.44 30.26
CA GLY A 23 -29.27 2.37 31.24
C GLY A 23 -29.20 0.98 30.62
N ALA A 24 -29.73 0.81 29.42
CA ALA A 24 -29.67 -0.47 28.70
C ALA A 24 -28.21 -0.85 28.33
N VAL A 25 -27.43 0.07 27.84
CA VAL A 25 -26.00 -0.17 27.53
C VAL A 25 -25.24 -0.55 28.82
N ALA A 26 -25.41 0.23 29.89
CA ALA A 26 -24.75 -0.04 31.16
C ALA A 26 -25.17 -1.39 31.79
N GLN A 27 -26.42 -1.80 31.61
CA GLN A 27 -26.92 -3.10 32.10
C GLN A 27 -26.32 -4.26 31.29
N GLN A 28 -26.24 -4.14 29.97
CA GLN A 28 -25.65 -5.18 29.11
C GLN A 28 -24.14 -5.33 29.36
N VAL A 29 -23.43 -4.23 29.55
CA VAL A 29 -22.00 -4.27 29.91
C VAL A 29 -21.82 -4.97 31.27
N ARG A 30 -22.61 -4.63 32.30
CA ARG A 30 -22.56 -5.31 33.59
C ARG A 30 -22.85 -6.81 33.48
N LYS A 31 -23.88 -7.19 32.71
CA LYS A 31 -24.20 -8.59 32.48
C LYS A 31 -23.04 -9.34 31.80
N LEU A 32 -22.34 -8.71 30.88
CA LEU A 32 -21.14 -9.27 30.25
C LEU A 32 -20.01 -9.46 31.27
N GLU A 33 -19.73 -8.47 32.11
CA GLU A 33 -18.73 -8.53 33.17
C GLU A 33 -19.07 -9.64 34.22
N GLU A 34 -20.34 -9.77 34.57
CA GLU A 34 -20.83 -10.84 35.46
C GLU A 34 -20.63 -12.24 34.85
N GLN A 35 -20.93 -12.42 33.57
CA GLN A 35 -20.74 -13.67 32.84
C GLN A 35 -19.27 -14.08 32.72
N LEU A 36 -18.41 -13.11 32.55
CA LEU A 36 -16.96 -13.34 32.44
C LEU A 36 -16.26 -13.41 33.81
N GLY A 37 -16.92 -12.97 34.87
CA GLY A 37 -16.31 -12.89 36.21
C GLY A 37 -15.20 -11.84 36.33
N ILE A 38 -15.11 -10.90 35.39
CA ILE A 38 -14.05 -9.92 35.31
C ILE A 38 -14.61 -8.53 34.93
N GLN A 39 -14.10 -7.48 35.57
CA GLN A 39 -14.44 -6.11 35.18
C GLN A 39 -13.66 -5.67 33.94
N LEU A 40 -14.38 -5.21 32.92
CA LEU A 40 -13.84 -4.73 31.67
C LEU A 40 -13.70 -3.20 31.63
N PHE A 41 -14.47 -2.50 32.48
CA PHE A 41 -14.44 -1.05 32.61
C PHE A 41 -14.13 -0.60 34.03
N SER A 42 -13.34 0.45 34.16
CA SER A 42 -13.15 1.27 35.35
C SER A 42 -13.98 2.54 35.23
N ARG A 43 -14.67 2.94 36.30
CA ARG A 43 -15.46 4.17 36.31
C ARG A 43 -14.60 5.38 36.58
N LEU A 44 -14.81 6.44 35.80
CA LEU A 44 -14.20 7.76 35.97
C LEU A 44 -15.28 8.77 36.35
N PRO A 45 -14.91 9.94 36.94
CA PRO A 45 -15.85 11.01 37.22
C PRO A 45 -16.64 11.52 36.01
N ARG A 46 -16.10 11.34 34.83
CA ARG A 46 -16.72 11.74 33.54
C ARG A 46 -16.59 10.64 32.50
N GLY A 47 -17.21 9.47 32.73
CA GLY A 47 -17.23 8.38 31.75
C GLY A 47 -16.66 7.07 32.27
N VAL A 48 -16.14 6.27 31.38
CA VAL A 48 -15.54 4.96 31.65
C VAL A 48 -14.25 4.78 30.87
N THR A 49 -13.32 3.99 31.38
CA THR A 49 -12.11 3.56 30.68
C THR A 49 -12.00 2.06 30.75
N LEU A 50 -11.36 1.44 29.76
CA LEU A 50 -11.10 0.01 29.80
C LEU A 50 -10.08 -0.34 30.89
N THR A 51 -10.28 -1.49 31.55
CA THR A 51 -9.24 -2.17 32.33
C THR A 51 -8.22 -2.80 31.36
N GLU A 52 -7.14 -3.37 31.91
CA GLU A 52 -6.19 -4.16 31.11
C GLU A 52 -6.90 -5.35 30.44
N ALA A 53 -7.70 -6.10 31.19
CA ALA A 53 -8.54 -7.18 30.69
C ALA A 53 -9.54 -6.69 29.64
N GLY A 54 -10.18 -5.53 29.87
CA GLY A 54 -11.09 -4.88 28.93
C GLY A 54 -10.41 -4.49 27.63
N THR A 55 -9.18 -4.00 27.69
CA THR A 55 -8.39 -3.63 26.50
C THR A 55 -8.03 -4.84 25.66
N GLN A 56 -7.59 -5.92 26.30
CA GLN A 56 -7.30 -7.19 25.62
C GLN A 56 -8.57 -7.75 24.96
N TYR A 57 -9.65 -7.86 25.73
CA TYR A 57 -10.94 -8.38 25.24
C TYR A 57 -11.51 -7.53 24.10
N HIS A 58 -11.43 -6.19 24.19
CA HIS A 58 -11.88 -5.28 23.15
C HIS A 58 -11.14 -5.50 21.82
N ARG A 59 -9.84 -5.75 21.86
CA ARG A 59 -9.04 -6.04 20.66
C ARG A 59 -9.57 -7.27 19.92
N ASP A 60 -9.88 -8.33 20.65
CA ASP A 60 -10.34 -9.58 20.06
C ASP A 60 -11.79 -9.48 19.56
N ILE A 61 -12.67 -8.79 20.32
CA ILE A 61 -14.04 -8.49 19.90
C ILE A 61 -14.06 -7.63 18.62
N ARG A 62 -13.19 -6.62 18.52
CA ARG A 62 -13.06 -5.81 17.29
C ARG A 62 -12.75 -6.68 16.08
N ARG A 63 -11.77 -7.56 16.19
CA ARG A 63 -11.42 -8.50 15.11
C ARG A 63 -12.60 -9.39 14.71
N ALA A 64 -13.35 -9.91 15.70
CA ALA A 64 -14.52 -10.74 15.43
C ALA A 64 -15.64 -9.95 14.73
N LEU A 65 -15.93 -8.73 15.15
CA LEU A 65 -16.92 -7.85 14.50
C LEU A 65 -16.51 -7.50 13.07
N GLU A 66 -15.24 -7.23 12.83
CA GLU A 66 -14.72 -6.97 11.48
C GLU A 66 -14.88 -8.18 10.53
N ILE A 67 -14.75 -9.41 11.05
CA ILE A 67 -15.02 -10.63 10.27
C ILE A 67 -16.51 -10.73 9.93
N ILE A 68 -17.39 -10.44 10.90
CA ILE A 68 -18.85 -10.45 10.69
C ILE A 68 -19.28 -9.39 9.69
N ASP A 69 -18.75 -8.18 9.80
CA ASP A 69 -19.03 -7.07 8.88
C ASP A 69 -18.65 -7.46 7.44
N ARG A 70 -17.44 -8.00 7.24
CA ARG A 70 -17.00 -8.52 5.93
C ARG A 70 -17.93 -9.61 5.38
N ALA A 71 -18.28 -10.58 6.22
CA ALA A 71 -19.20 -11.65 5.79
C ALA A 71 -20.57 -11.10 5.38
N THR A 72 -21.03 -10.03 6.04
CA THR A 72 -22.30 -9.37 5.73
C THR A 72 -22.20 -8.53 4.45
N GLU A 73 -21.08 -7.84 4.22
CA GLU A 73 -20.80 -7.09 2.99
C GLU A 73 -20.81 -8.01 1.76
N HIS A 74 -20.25 -9.22 1.89
CA HIS A 74 -20.27 -10.22 0.81
C HIS A 74 -21.67 -10.77 0.47
N LEU A 75 -22.67 -10.56 1.32
CA LEU A 75 -24.06 -10.98 1.06
C LEU A 75 -24.91 -9.91 0.38
N ARG A 76 -24.40 -8.68 0.28
CA ARG A 76 -25.12 -7.60 -0.42
C ARG A 76 -24.87 -7.73 -1.92
N PRO A 77 -25.90 -7.66 -2.77
CA PRO A 77 -25.76 -7.65 -4.24
C PRO A 77 -25.31 -6.28 -4.77
N GLU A 78 -24.56 -5.51 -4.00
CA GLU A 78 -23.99 -4.23 -4.41
C GLU A 78 -22.55 -4.42 -4.84
N VAL A 79 -22.12 -3.63 -5.83
CA VAL A 79 -20.78 -3.53 -6.39
C VAL A 79 -19.71 -3.86 -5.36
N ALA A 80 -19.01 -4.97 -5.56
CA ALA A 80 -18.01 -5.43 -4.59
C ALA A 80 -16.84 -4.45 -4.55
N THR A 81 -16.55 -3.89 -3.38
CA THR A 81 -15.41 -2.99 -3.22
C THR A 81 -14.17 -3.77 -2.79
N VAL A 82 -13.07 -3.57 -3.51
CA VAL A 82 -11.74 -4.10 -3.16
C VAL A 82 -10.82 -2.94 -2.78
N VAL A 83 -10.32 -2.95 -1.56
CA VAL A 83 -9.38 -1.95 -1.05
C VAL A 83 -7.96 -2.38 -1.37
N LEU A 84 -7.30 -1.67 -2.28
CA LEU A 84 -5.94 -1.94 -2.73
C LEU A 84 -4.96 -0.89 -2.20
N SER A 85 -3.98 -1.32 -1.41
CA SER A 85 -2.86 -0.47 -0.99
C SER A 85 -1.65 -0.68 -1.91
N VAL A 86 -1.10 0.41 -2.45
CA VAL A 86 -0.06 0.36 -3.49
C VAL A 86 0.97 1.48 -3.30
N PRO A 87 2.27 1.29 -3.64
CA PRO A 87 3.25 2.37 -3.64
C PRO A 87 2.80 3.52 -4.55
N PRO A 88 2.94 4.80 -4.11
CA PRO A 88 2.41 5.94 -4.86
C PRO A 88 2.92 6.02 -6.30
N SER A 89 4.20 5.74 -6.52
CA SER A 89 4.81 5.77 -7.86
C SER A 89 4.25 4.68 -8.76
N LEU A 90 4.06 3.46 -8.24
CA LEU A 90 3.43 2.35 -8.97
C LEU A 90 1.96 2.67 -9.28
N ALA A 91 1.23 3.27 -8.32
CA ALA A 91 -0.13 3.71 -8.54
C ALA A 91 -0.23 4.67 -9.74
N SER A 92 0.54 5.75 -9.71
CA SER A 92 0.42 6.84 -10.68
C SER A 92 0.97 6.47 -12.06
N LYS A 93 2.09 5.75 -12.15
CA LYS A 93 2.79 5.50 -13.42
C LYS A 93 2.38 4.21 -14.11
N TRP A 94 1.90 3.22 -13.36
CA TRP A 94 1.56 1.93 -13.94
C TRP A 94 0.09 1.54 -13.78
N LEU A 95 -0.48 1.67 -12.55
CA LEU A 95 -1.81 1.13 -12.28
C LEU A 95 -2.93 2.05 -12.83
N VAL A 96 -2.90 3.35 -12.48
CA VAL A 96 -3.95 4.31 -12.85
C VAL A 96 -4.20 4.36 -14.37
N PRO A 97 -3.17 4.37 -15.25
CA PRO A 97 -3.40 4.33 -16.70
C PRO A 97 -4.18 3.09 -17.19
N ARG A 98 -4.17 2.00 -16.43
CA ARG A 98 -4.79 0.71 -16.77
C ARG A 98 -6.18 0.50 -16.16
N LEU A 99 -6.61 1.32 -15.20
CA LEU A 99 -7.87 1.13 -14.46
C LEU A 99 -9.13 1.19 -15.35
N SER A 100 -9.09 1.89 -16.47
CA SER A 100 -10.18 1.89 -17.44
C SER A 100 -10.48 0.50 -18.00
N HIS A 101 -9.46 -0.36 -18.15
CA HIS A 101 -9.63 -1.74 -18.60
C HIS A 101 -10.28 -2.59 -17.51
N LEU A 102 -9.86 -2.43 -16.24
CA LEU A 102 -10.52 -3.12 -15.12
C LEU A 102 -12.02 -2.75 -15.05
N ALA A 103 -12.34 -1.47 -15.14
CA ALA A 103 -13.73 -1.01 -15.09
C ALA A 103 -14.57 -1.52 -16.25
N ALA A 104 -13.97 -1.72 -17.43
CA ALA A 104 -14.65 -2.29 -18.60
C ALA A 104 -14.86 -3.81 -18.48
N GLU A 105 -13.86 -4.54 -17.97
CA GLU A 105 -13.92 -6.00 -17.82
C GLU A 105 -14.76 -6.44 -16.60
N HIS A 106 -14.73 -5.65 -15.51
CA HIS A 106 -15.36 -5.97 -14.23
C HIS A 106 -16.17 -4.77 -13.68
N PRO A 107 -17.27 -4.37 -14.34
CA PRO A 107 -18.07 -3.20 -13.94
C PRO A 107 -18.78 -3.36 -12.58
N ASP A 108 -18.85 -4.58 -12.07
CA ASP A 108 -19.37 -4.96 -10.75
C ASP A 108 -18.33 -4.85 -9.62
N ILE A 109 -17.10 -4.45 -9.94
CA ILE A 109 -16.03 -4.26 -8.94
C ILE A 109 -15.67 -2.77 -8.84
N THR A 110 -15.76 -2.23 -7.63
CA THR A 110 -15.19 -0.92 -7.28
C THR A 110 -13.82 -1.12 -6.64
N LEU A 111 -12.80 -0.41 -7.14
CA LEU A 111 -11.47 -0.39 -6.53
C LEU A 111 -11.29 0.87 -5.68
N ASP A 112 -11.12 0.71 -4.36
CA ASP A 112 -10.65 1.78 -3.44
C ASP A 112 -9.11 1.74 -3.41
N LEU A 113 -8.47 2.65 -4.15
CA LEU A 113 -7.02 2.70 -4.30
C LEU A 113 -6.40 3.61 -3.24
N ARG A 114 -5.51 3.06 -2.40
CA ARG A 114 -4.80 3.78 -1.34
C ARG A 114 -3.31 3.81 -1.61
N ALA A 115 -2.79 4.97 -1.98
CA ALA A 115 -1.37 5.16 -2.22
C ALA A 115 -0.60 5.25 -0.89
N SER A 116 0.26 4.26 -0.61
CA SER A 116 1.05 4.21 0.63
C SER A 116 2.24 3.26 0.50
N GLU A 117 3.40 3.66 1.04
CA GLU A 117 4.61 2.81 1.18
C GLU A 117 4.69 2.11 2.55
N ARG A 118 3.80 2.46 3.47
CA ARG A 118 3.81 1.88 4.82
C ARG A 118 3.43 0.41 4.79
N LEU A 119 4.00 -0.36 5.73
CA LEU A 119 3.55 -1.73 5.97
C LEU A 119 2.04 -1.72 6.29
N THR A 120 1.30 -2.58 5.61
CA THR A 120 -0.14 -2.70 5.73
C THR A 120 -0.50 -3.62 6.90
N ASP A 121 -1.29 -3.13 7.82
CA ASP A 121 -2.06 -3.98 8.74
C ASP A 121 -3.43 -4.23 8.08
N PHE A 122 -3.60 -5.39 7.47
CA PHE A 122 -4.78 -5.74 6.67
C PHE A 122 -6.09 -5.61 7.45
N VAL A 123 -6.06 -5.89 8.75
CA VAL A 123 -7.24 -5.80 9.63
C VAL A 123 -7.50 -4.35 10.02
N ARG A 124 -6.49 -3.69 10.61
CA ARG A 124 -6.65 -2.32 11.12
C ARG A 124 -6.91 -1.31 10.01
N ASP A 125 -6.18 -1.45 8.90
CA ASP A 125 -6.24 -0.50 7.79
C ASP A 125 -7.37 -0.84 6.79
N ARG A 126 -8.09 -1.97 7.01
CA ARG A 126 -9.16 -2.48 6.15
C ARG A 126 -8.72 -2.56 4.69
N VAL A 127 -7.62 -3.26 4.46
CA VAL A 127 -7.04 -3.47 3.13
C VAL A 127 -7.24 -4.93 2.74
N ASP A 128 -7.71 -5.19 1.52
CA ASP A 128 -7.95 -6.54 1.02
C ASP A 128 -6.76 -7.07 0.23
N LEU A 129 -6.04 -6.17 -0.43
CA LEU A 129 -4.89 -6.47 -1.28
C LEU A 129 -3.85 -5.37 -1.12
N ALA A 130 -2.57 -5.72 -1.02
CA ALA A 130 -1.48 -4.76 -1.05
C ALA A 130 -0.47 -5.13 -2.14
N ILE A 131 0.08 -4.12 -2.83
CA ILE A 131 1.29 -4.29 -3.64
C ILE A 131 2.44 -3.67 -2.86
N ARG A 132 3.56 -4.37 -2.77
CA ARG A 132 4.77 -3.88 -2.10
C ARG A 132 6.00 -4.19 -2.93
N GLN A 133 6.98 -3.28 -2.87
CA GLN A 133 8.31 -3.46 -3.45
C GLN A 133 9.24 -4.06 -2.41
N GLY A 134 10.12 -4.98 -2.82
CA GLY A 134 11.13 -5.58 -1.97
C GLY A 134 11.39 -7.04 -2.32
N ARG A 135 11.69 -7.84 -1.30
CA ARG A 135 11.85 -9.30 -1.39
C ARG A 135 10.69 -9.98 -0.69
N ILE A 136 10.32 -11.18 -1.16
CA ILE A 136 9.30 -11.99 -0.48
C ILE A 136 9.87 -12.45 0.88
N GLU A 137 9.18 -12.07 1.94
CA GLU A 137 9.34 -12.69 3.26
C GLU A 137 8.05 -13.44 3.60
N GLU A 138 8.17 -14.71 3.96
CA GLU A 138 7.02 -15.49 4.39
C GLU A 138 6.44 -14.91 5.68
N SER A 139 5.18 -14.57 5.67
CA SER A 139 4.44 -14.07 6.84
C SER A 139 3.25 -14.98 7.13
N LYS A 140 3.09 -15.40 8.39
CA LYS A 140 1.97 -16.29 8.78
C LYS A 140 0.62 -15.65 8.50
N GLY A 141 -0.23 -16.37 7.75
CA GLY A 141 -1.59 -15.95 7.42
C GLY A 141 -1.69 -14.95 6.27
N LEU A 142 -0.59 -14.66 5.58
CA LEU A 142 -0.56 -13.88 4.34
C LEU A 142 -0.07 -14.74 3.18
N VAL A 143 -0.67 -14.55 2.04
CA VAL A 143 -0.18 -15.06 0.76
C VAL A 143 0.63 -13.96 0.09
N ALA A 144 1.79 -14.32 -0.46
CA ALA A 144 2.62 -13.46 -1.27
C ALA A 144 2.78 -14.08 -2.66
N SER A 145 2.51 -13.32 -3.71
CA SER A 145 2.75 -13.73 -5.09
C SER A 145 3.51 -12.64 -5.86
N SER A 146 4.40 -13.04 -6.75
CA SER A 146 5.14 -12.10 -7.59
C SER A 146 4.17 -11.41 -8.55
N LEU A 147 4.29 -10.09 -8.66
CA LEU A 147 3.63 -9.29 -9.69
C LEU A 147 4.60 -8.97 -10.83
N ALA A 148 5.79 -8.45 -10.54
CA ALA A 148 6.79 -8.09 -11.53
C ALA A 148 8.18 -8.05 -10.89
N SER A 149 9.24 -8.25 -11.69
CA SER A 149 10.63 -8.00 -11.28
C SER A 149 10.89 -6.51 -11.07
N LEU A 150 11.86 -6.18 -10.22
CA LEU A 150 12.34 -4.81 -10.04
C LEU A 150 13.56 -4.55 -10.95
N ASP A 151 13.36 -4.58 -12.24
CA ASP A 151 14.43 -4.23 -13.18
C ASP A 151 14.58 -2.70 -13.19
N LEU A 152 15.71 -2.20 -12.71
CA LEU A 152 16.00 -0.77 -12.73
C LEU A 152 16.65 -0.37 -14.06
N CYS A 153 16.26 0.79 -14.57
CA CYS A 153 16.91 1.38 -15.72
C CYS A 153 17.15 2.88 -15.53
N ALA A 154 18.29 3.33 -16.05
CA ALA A 154 18.59 4.75 -16.17
C ALA A 154 17.82 5.30 -17.37
N VAL A 155 17.03 6.37 -17.17
CA VAL A 155 16.19 6.96 -18.20
C VAL A 155 16.35 8.47 -18.24
N ALA A 156 16.28 9.01 -19.45
CA ALA A 156 16.28 10.44 -19.70
C ALA A 156 15.41 10.79 -20.90
N SER A 157 15.07 12.08 -21.04
CA SER A 157 14.45 12.57 -22.28
C SER A 157 15.42 12.38 -23.47
N PRO A 158 14.91 12.24 -24.71
CA PRO A 158 15.77 12.08 -25.90
C PRO A 158 16.84 13.17 -26.07
N THR A 159 16.54 14.38 -25.63
CA THR A 159 17.49 15.50 -25.70
C THR A 159 18.70 15.31 -24.78
N VAL A 160 18.47 14.80 -23.56
CA VAL A 160 19.52 14.52 -22.57
C VAL A 160 20.28 13.24 -22.96
N ALA A 161 19.57 12.25 -23.49
CA ALA A 161 20.12 10.95 -23.88
C ALA A 161 21.23 11.05 -24.96
N GLN A 162 21.18 12.05 -25.83
CA GLN A 162 22.20 12.27 -26.90
C GLN A 162 23.61 12.50 -26.36
N SER A 163 23.77 12.84 -25.10
CA SER A 163 25.06 13.06 -24.45
C SER A 163 25.70 11.81 -23.84
N VAL A 164 25.03 10.65 -23.88
CA VAL A 164 25.51 9.37 -23.31
C VAL A 164 26.05 8.48 -24.42
N SER A 165 27.31 8.04 -24.31
CA SER A 165 27.98 7.28 -25.37
C SER A 165 28.21 5.80 -25.04
N ASP A 166 28.46 5.46 -23.78
CA ASP A 166 28.79 4.09 -23.37
C ASP A 166 27.91 3.61 -22.22
N GLN A 167 27.23 2.61 -22.22
CA GLN A 167 26.22 2.13 -21.24
C GLN A 167 26.87 1.58 -19.95
N SER A 168 27.71 2.39 -19.28
CA SER A 168 28.38 2.04 -18.03
C SER A 168 28.12 3.06 -16.92
N LEU A 169 28.28 2.69 -15.67
CA LEU A 169 28.09 3.59 -14.52
C LEU A 169 29.00 4.82 -14.58
N THR A 170 30.20 4.70 -15.17
CA THR A 170 31.16 5.80 -15.30
C THR A 170 30.69 6.91 -16.22
N ASP A 171 29.80 6.63 -17.17
CA ASP A 171 29.26 7.64 -18.09
C ASP A 171 28.34 8.64 -17.42
N PHE A 172 27.83 8.27 -16.23
CA PHE A 172 26.93 9.12 -15.46
C PHE A 172 27.67 10.05 -14.49
N THR A 173 29.02 9.98 -14.40
CA THR A 173 29.82 10.82 -13.47
C THR A 173 29.76 12.31 -13.79
N ASP A 174 29.56 12.68 -15.05
CA ASP A 174 29.46 14.07 -15.52
C ASP A 174 28.03 14.51 -15.81
N MET A 175 27.05 13.66 -15.50
CA MET A 175 25.65 13.93 -15.78
C MET A 175 24.90 14.55 -14.62
N ARG A 176 23.78 15.20 -14.92
CA ARG A 176 22.83 15.63 -13.92
C ARG A 176 22.00 14.43 -13.48
N LEU A 177 22.27 13.90 -12.30
CA LEU A 177 21.50 12.79 -11.73
C LEU A 177 20.29 13.29 -10.94
N ILE A 178 19.18 12.56 -11.09
CA ILE A 178 17.95 12.75 -10.35
C ILE A 178 17.80 11.58 -9.41
N GLU A 179 17.85 11.85 -8.11
CA GLU A 179 17.73 10.84 -7.05
C GLU A 179 16.31 10.78 -6.51
N ASP A 180 15.88 9.60 -6.06
CA ASP A 180 14.62 9.44 -5.35
C ASP A 180 14.82 8.92 -3.90
N GLY A 181 13.74 8.63 -3.21
CA GLY A 181 13.77 8.15 -1.82
C GLY A 181 14.49 6.82 -1.63
N HIS A 182 14.66 6.03 -2.68
CA HIS A 182 15.37 4.75 -2.65
C HIS A 182 16.89 4.90 -2.72
N ARG A 183 17.39 6.07 -3.16
CA ARG A 183 18.82 6.39 -3.26
C ARG A 183 19.62 5.41 -4.12
N HIS A 184 19.03 4.95 -5.21
CA HIS A 184 19.63 3.95 -6.08
C HIS A 184 20.94 4.44 -6.72
N TRP A 185 21.02 5.69 -7.19
CA TRP A 185 22.26 6.25 -7.73
C TRP A 185 23.36 6.26 -6.68
N THR A 186 23.08 6.82 -5.50
CA THR A 186 24.02 6.87 -4.39
C THR A 186 24.56 5.47 -4.08
N THR A 187 23.67 4.48 -3.92
CA THR A 187 24.05 3.09 -3.61
C THR A 187 24.90 2.45 -4.70
N LEU A 188 24.61 2.68 -5.97
CA LEU A 188 25.38 2.13 -7.09
C LEU A 188 26.81 2.68 -7.11
N PHE A 189 26.98 4.01 -6.98
CA PHE A 189 28.28 4.63 -6.94
C PHE A 189 29.11 4.19 -5.72
N GLU A 190 28.48 4.11 -4.53
CA GLU A 190 29.13 3.60 -3.31
C GLU A 190 29.59 2.14 -3.49
N THR A 191 28.73 1.28 -4.05
CA THR A 191 29.07 -0.14 -4.28
C THR A 191 30.19 -0.32 -5.30
N ALA A 192 30.26 0.56 -6.30
CA ALA A 192 31.32 0.56 -7.32
C ALA A 192 32.63 1.27 -6.85
N GLU A 193 32.68 1.76 -5.60
CA GLU A 193 33.79 2.57 -5.07
C GLU A 193 34.11 3.81 -5.93
N LEU A 194 33.08 4.36 -6.58
CA LEU A 194 33.18 5.58 -7.40
C LEU A 194 32.62 6.78 -6.62
N SER A 195 33.18 7.95 -6.86
CA SER A 195 32.63 9.21 -6.33
C SER A 195 31.36 9.58 -7.12
N PRO A 196 30.20 9.67 -6.48
CA PRO A 196 28.99 10.11 -7.19
C PRO A 196 29.12 11.57 -7.60
N PRO A 197 28.57 11.96 -8.77
CA PRO A 197 28.42 13.36 -9.10
C PRO A 197 27.45 14.03 -8.12
N PRO A 198 27.50 15.38 -7.98
CA PRO A 198 26.54 16.08 -7.16
C PRO A 198 25.11 15.80 -7.68
N VAL A 199 24.25 15.28 -6.80
CA VAL A 199 22.83 15.08 -7.12
C VAL A 199 22.20 16.43 -7.42
N SER A 200 21.66 16.59 -8.64
CA SER A 200 21.08 17.84 -9.10
C SER A 200 19.68 18.08 -8.55
N LEU A 201 18.90 17.00 -8.40
CA LEU A 201 17.53 17.01 -7.89
C LEU A 201 17.31 15.76 -7.04
N SER A 202 16.61 15.92 -5.93
CA SER A 202 16.22 14.82 -5.05
C SER A 202 14.73 14.90 -4.71
N PHE A 203 14.05 13.79 -4.84
CA PHE A 203 12.62 13.64 -4.56
C PHE A 203 12.39 12.51 -3.56
N ASN A 204 11.26 12.53 -2.88
CA ASN A 204 10.86 11.43 -2.00
C ASN A 204 10.03 10.34 -2.72
N GLN A 205 9.74 10.53 -4.01
CA GLN A 205 8.91 9.64 -4.83
C GLN A 205 9.54 9.42 -6.21
N THR A 206 9.66 8.18 -6.63
CA THR A 206 10.17 7.80 -7.97
C THR A 206 9.36 8.43 -9.10
N ALA A 207 8.04 8.58 -8.93
CA ALA A 207 7.19 9.21 -9.93
C ALA A 207 7.63 10.65 -10.25
N LEU A 208 8.04 11.43 -9.24
CA LEU A 208 8.54 12.79 -9.43
C LEU A 208 9.91 12.81 -10.12
N ALA A 209 10.77 11.84 -9.81
CA ALA A 209 12.05 11.68 -10.51
C ALA A 209 11.83 11.34 -11.99
N ILE A 210 10.87 10.48 -12.31
CA ILE A 210 10.46 10.18 -13.69
C ILE A 210 9.93 11.43 -14.39
N ASP A 211 9.08 12.23 -13.73
CA ASP A 211 8.54 13.46 -14.31
C ASP A 211 9.64 14.49 -14.59
N ALA A 212 10.63 14.59 -13.71
CA ALA A 212 11.79 15.45 -13.92
C ALA A 212 12.65 14.97 -15.11
N ALA A 213 12.84 13.66 -15.30
CA ALA A 213 13.52 13.09 -16.45
C ALA A 213 12.76 13.35 -17.75
N LEU A 214 11.43 13.20 -17.77
CA LEU A 214 10.55 13.56 -18.89
C LEU A 214 10.69 15.03 -19.26
N ALA A 215 10.83 15.91 -18.26
CA ALA A 215 11.04 17.35 -18.45
C ALA A 215 12.47 17.73 -18.88
N GLY A 216 13.37 16.74 -19.12
CA GLY A 216 14.74 16.99 -19.57
C GLY A 216 15.68 17.53 -18.49
N GLN A 217 15.36 17.35 -17.21
CA GLN A 217 16.13 17.91 -16.09
C GLN A 217 17.35 17.07 -15.70
N GLY A 218 17.48 15.84 -16.22
CA GLY A 218 18.60 14.95 -15.96
C GLY A 218 18.25 13.49 -16.22
N VAL A 219 19.04 12.60 -15.60
CA VAL A 219 18.90 11.14 -15.69
C VAL A 219 18.33 10.59 -14.39
N ALA A 220 17.19 9.93 -14.43
CA ALA A 220 16.60 9.22 -13.30
C ALA A 220 16.92 7.72 -13.40
N LEU A 221 17.03 7.06 -12.23
CA LEU A 221 17.05 5.61 -12.13
C LEU A 221 15.70 5.16 -11.62
N ALA A 222 14.98 4.35 -12.41
CA ALA A 222 13.61 3.98 -12.11
C ALA A 222 13.32 2.51 -12.47
N PRO A 223 12.36 1.85 -11.79
CA PRO A 223 11.85 0.56 -12.23
C PRO A 223 11.33 0.62 -13.67
N ARG A 224 11.78 -0.29 -14.52
CA ARG A 224 11.39 -0.35 -15.93
C ARG A 224 9.89 -0.44 -16.12
N LEU A 225 9.21 -1.16 -15.22
CA LEU A 225 7.74 -1.24 -15.17
C LEU A 225 7.05 0.14 -15.15
N LEU A 226 7.65 1.13 -14.47
CA LEU A 226 7.06 2.48 -14.31
C LEU A 226 7.33 3.42 -15.49
N VAL A 227 8.30 3.10 -16.33
CA VAL A 227 8.73 3.95 -17.44
C VAL A 227 8.49 3.32 -18.80
N ARG A 228 8.06 2.06 -18.87
CA ARG A 228 7.82 1.31 -20.10
C ARG A 228 6.95 2.08 -21.10
N ASP A 229 5.80 2.55 -20.65
CA ASP A 229 4.85 3.28 -21.51
C ASP A 229 5.47 4.58 -22.08
N ALA A 230 6.28 5.29 -21.28
CA ALA A 230 6.98 6.50 -21.70
C ALA A 230 8.13 6.20 -22.68
N ILE A 231 8.82 5.06 -22.51
CA ILE A 231 9.86 4.60 -23.45
C ILE A 231 9.21 4.21 -24.77
N GLU A 232 8.14 3.42 -24.77
CA GLU A 232 7.39 3.01 -25.96
C GLU A 232 6.81 4.22 -26.72
N ALA A 233 6.38 5.26 -25.99
CA ALA A 233 5.92 6.52 -26.58
C ALA A 233 7.07 7.44 -27.08
N GLY A 234 8.34 7.05 -26.91
CA GLY A 234 9.51 7.84 -27.29
C GLY A 234 9.73 9.09 -26.44
N GLN A 235 9.07 9.21 -25.29
CA GLN A 235 9.20 10.34 -24.36
C GLN A 235 10.44 10.20 -23.46
N LEU A 236 10.81 8.96 -23.15
CA LEU A 236 12.04 8.60 -22.46
C LEU A 236 12.86 7.65 -23.31
N GLN A 237 14.17 7.68 -23.11
CA GLN A 237 15.13 6.74 -23.66
C GLN A 237 15.81 5.98 -22.51
N GLU A 238 15.85 4.66 -22.63
CA GLU A 238 16.60 3.79 -21.71
C GLU A 238 18.08 3.88 -22.08
N LEU A 239 18.92 4.20 -21.09
CA LEU A 239 20.36 4.42 -21.26
C LEU A 239 21.18 3.27 -20.71
N TRP A 240 20.72 2.65 -19.62
CA TRP A 240 21.45 1.60 -18.92
C TRP A 240 20.51 0.77 -18.05
N GLN A 241 20.82 -0.52 -17.87
CA GLN A 241 20.05 -1.43 -17.04
C GLN A 241 20.86 -1.89 -15.83
N VAL A 242 20.19 -2.05 -14.70
CA VAL A 242 20.75 -2.53 -13.44
C VAL A 242 19.98 -3.76 -12.97
N ASP A 243 20.68 -4.86 -12.76
CA ASP A 243 20.12 -6.07 -12.17
C ASP A 243 19.99 -5.90 -10.63
N THR A 244 18.78 -6.03 -10.11
CA THR A 244 18.46 -5.88 -8.68
C THR A 244 18.33 -7.20 -7.93
N GLN A 245 18.72 -8.31 -8.53
CA GLN A 245 18.83 -9.66 -7.95
C GLN A 245 17.72 -10.03 -6.96
N GLY A 246 16.55 -10.41 -7.49
CA GLY A 246 15.46 -11.02 -6.71
C GLY A 246 14.59 -10.05 -5.94
N GLU A 247 14.71 -8.76 -6.18
CA GLU A 247 13.72 -7.77 -5.77
C GLU A 247 12.59 -7.68 -6.80
N GLY A 248 11.39 -7.29 -6.34
CA GLY A 248 10.23 -7.20 -7.21
C GLY A 248 9.07 -6.46 -6.56
N TYR A 249 7.99 -6.40 -7.31
CA TYR A 249 6.68 -6.04 -6.79
C TYR A 249 5.91 -7.31 -6.46
N PHE A 250 5.32 -7.34 -5.28
CA PHE A 250 4.60 -8.50 -4.77
C PHE A 250 3.19 -8.12 -4.35
N LEU A 251 2.25 -8.99 -4.69
CA LEU A 251 0.88 -8.98 -4.20
C LEU A 251 0.86 -9.66 -2.85
N LEU A 252 0.34 -8.98 -1.83
CA LEU A 252 0.20 -9.47 -0.46
C LEU A 252 -1.27 -9.42 -0.06
N TYR A 253 -1.82 -10.51 0.48
CA TYR A 253 -3.22 -10.57 0.90
C TYR A 253 -3.44 -11.66 1.96
N PRO A 254 -4.49 -11.53 2.80
CA PRO A 254 -4.85 -12.56 3.77
C PRO A 254 -5.21 -13.89 3.10
N ASP A 255 -4.77 -15.00 3.68
CA ASP A 255 -5.11 -16.36 3.23
C ASP A 255 -6.56 -16.71 3.63
N GLN A 256 -7.51 -16.03 2.99
CA GLN A 256 -8.95 -16.19 3.19
C GLN A 256 -9.65 -15.99 1.84
N PRO A 257 -10.74 -16.71 1.55
CA PRO A 257 -11.51 -16.53 0.32
C PRO A 257 -12.06 -15.09 0.19
N HIS A 258 -11.83 -14.47 -0.97
CA HIS A 258 -12.38 -13.15 -1.30
C HIS A 258 -12.56 -13.03 -2.82
N PRO A 259 -13.72 -13.45 -3.37
CA PRO A 259 -13.92 -13.59 -4.82
C PRO A 259 -13.57 -12.34 -5.64
N ALA A 260 -14.02 -11.16 -5.21
CA ALA A 260 -13.73 -9.91 -5.92
C ALA A 260 -12.23 -9.56 -5.91
N ARG A 261 -11.53 -9.77 -4.77
CA ARG A 261 -10.07 -9.59 -4.68
C ARG A 261 -9.35 -10.54 -5.63
N ASP A 262 -9.78 -11.80 -5.69
CA ASP A 262 -9.13 -12.81 -6.51
C ASP A 262 -9.28 -12.49 -8.01
N ILE A 263 -10.40 -11.87 -8.42
CA ILE A 263 -10.58 -11.31 -9.76
C ILE A 263 -9.59 -10.16 -10.02
N VAL A 264 -9.45 -9.21 -9.07
CA VAL A 264 -8.49 -8.09 -9.19
C VAL A 264 -7.06 -8.61 -9.28
N ILE A 265 -6.68 -9.62 -8.48
CA ILE A 265 -5.37 -10.28 -8.56
C ILE A 265 -5.15 -10.88 -9.96
N GLY A 266 -6.11 -11.65 -10.46
CA GLY A 266 -6.04 -12.26 -11.79
C GLY A 266 -5.95 -11.23 -12.91
N TRP A 267 -6.58 -10.06 -12.74
CA TRP A 267 -6.47 -8.95 -13.68
C TRP A 267 -5.09 -8.29 -13.62
N LEU A 268 -4.57 -7.99 -12.41
CA LEU A 268 -3.25 -7.37 -12.22
C LEU A 268 -2.13 -8.21 -12.84
N LEU A 269 -2.15 -9.52 -12.67
CA LEU A 269 -1.16 -10.44 -13.22
C LEU A 269 -1.16 -10.52 -14.75
N LYS A 270 -2.19 -10.04 -15.42
CA LYS A 270 -2.27 -9.95 -16.90
C LYS A 270 -1.75 -8.62 -17.45
N GLN A 271 -1.46 -7.65 -16.59
CA GLN A 271 -1.03 -6.30 -17.01
C GLN A 271 0.50 -6.14 -17.10
N GLU A 272 1.25 -7.15 -16.71
CA GLU A 272 2.71 -7.17 -16.76
C GLU A 272 3.28 -7.18 -18.19
#